data_2d7554e828f7f0dedd22dff60f2c6731
#
_entry.id   2d7554e828f7f0dedd22dff60f2c6731
#
_cell.length_a   1.000
_cell.length_b   1.000
_cell.length_c   1.000
_cell.angle_alpha   90.00
_cell.angle_beta   90.00
_cell.angle_gamma   90.00
#
_symmetry.space_group_name_H-M   'P 1'
#
loop_
_entity.id
_entity.type
_entity.pdbx_description
1 polymer ?
#
loop_
_entity_poly.entity_id
_entity_poly.type
_entity_poly.pdbx_seq_one_letter_code
_entity_poly.pdbx_strand_id
1 'polypeptide(L)'
;MTQLSKPEVILTHESDLDGFVAGALLQRLAKKLYGTDVPLEAYHYNYWKQRDLREKSAWVTDFTFEARTDKPDWVVIDHHATEAQPKFATLIHDTAKSAGTLCYELCQQHGLGSPELDRLAHLNNIADLFLEEDPDFALACDYANLVKVYQFWNLHSLIGNRLEQLLDHPLLEVMRVKRRVEDPLGFEWSLKNVTELSPTVGYVETVIGNTNLIVHQLLEKRAVPFPVLVTLFKRANNLVIASFRSRNGEALKVAEKLQGGGHANAAGAILPKSIKNIPDAVEYLRNLLQPKIAEPLNALEGLFASLEAGKK
;
A
#
# COMPACT_ATOMS: atom_id res chain seq x y z
N MET A 1 -21.28 -17.05 16.82
CA MET A 1 -19.82 -16.86 16.81
C MET A 1 -19.25 -17.71 15.70
N THR A 2 -18.45 -17.14 14.82
CA THR A 2 -17.73 -17.89 13.78
C THR A 2 -16.76 -18.85 14.46
N GLN A 3 -16.87 -20.14 14.19
CA GLN A 3 -15.91 -21.12 14.69
C GLN A 3 -14.61 -20.97 13.92
N LEU A 4 -13.55 -20.54 14.58
CA LEU A 4 -12.23 -20.39 13.98
C LEU A 4 -11.45 -21.69 14.19
N SER A 5 -10.84 -22.22 13.13
CA SER A 5 -9.91 -23.36 13.23
C SER A 5 -8.58 -22.90 13.85
N LYS A 6 -7.90 -23.77 14.61
CA LYS A 6 -6.58 -23.46 15.17
C LYS A 6 -5.58 -23.29 14.03
N PRO A 7 -4.91 -22.14 13.87
CA PRO A 7 -3.94 -21.94 12.82
C PRO A 7 -2.59 -22.58 13.15
N GLU A 8 -1.89 -23.10 12.14
CA GLU A 8 -0.48 -23.47 12.22
C GLU A 8 0.42 -22.23 12.12
N VAL A 9 -0.05 -21.19 11.41
CA VAL A 9 0.65 -19.92 11.20
C VAL A 9 -0.34 -18.78 11.03
N ILE A 10 0.07 -17.58 11.40
CA ILE A 10 -0.60 -16.31 11.10
C ILE A 10 0.23 -15.57 10.06
N LEU A 11 -0.41 -15.14 8.98
CA LEU A 11 0.21 -14.49 7.82
C LEU A 11 -0.34 -13.08 7.69
N THR A 12 0.54 -12.08 7.66
CA THR A 12 0.14 -10.67 7.63
C THR A 12 1.01 -9.83 6.69
N HIS A 13 0.54 -8.64 6.35
CA HIS A 13 1.30 -7.67 5.57
C HIS A 13 2.39 -7.00 6.42
N GLU A 14 3.59 -6.84 5.85
CA GLU A 14 4.78 -6.34 6.57
C GLU A 14 4.95 -4.81 6.48
N SER A 15 4.30 -4.15 5.51
CA SER A 15 4.73 -2.83 5.05
C SER A 15 4.12 -1.66 5.78
N ASP A 16 3.09 -1.87 6.59
CA ASP A 16 2.28 -0.81 7.20
C ASP A 16 1.76 -1.14 8.59
N LEU A 17 1.06 -0.18 9.17
CA LEU A 17 0.50 -0.30 10.50
C LEU A 17 -0.63 -1.33 10.55
N ASP A 18 -1.43 -1.45 9.48
CA ASP A 18 -2.60 -2.32 9.46
C ASP A 18 -2.20 -3.78 9.59
N GLY A 19 -1.30 -4.25 8.74
CA GLY A 19 -0.77 -5.60 8.86
C GLY A 19 -0.05 -5.85 10.19
N PHE A 20 0.63 -4.83 10.76
CA PHE A 20 1.29 -4.92 12.05
C PHE A 20 0.29 -5.16 13.20
N VAL A 21 -0.73 -4.32 13.27
CA VAL A 21 -1.77 -4.40 14.31
C VAL A 21 -2.59 -5.68 14.15
N ALA A 22 -3.03 -5.99 12.92
CA ALA A 22 -3.82 -7.18 12.63
C ALA A 22 -3.08 -8.47 13.01
N GLY A 23 -1.82 -8.62 12.58
CA GLY A 23 -1.02 -9.80 12.87
C GLY A 23 -0.82 -10.03 14.37
N ALA A 24 -0.47 -8.97 15.12
CA ALA A 24 -0.27 -9.07 16.57
C ALA A 24 -1.58 -9.35 17.34
N LEU A 25 -2.71 -8.78 16.90
CA LEU A 25 -4.04 -9.09 17.47
C LEU A 25 -4.40 -10.55 17.26
N LEU A 26 -4.16 -11.08 16.06
CA LEU A 26 -4.45 -12.49 15.75
C LEU A 26 -3.56 -13.47 16.56
N GLN A 27 -2.27 -13.13 16.80
CA GLN A 27 -1.45 -13.93 17.71
C GLN A 27 -2.02 -13.99 19.12
N ARG A 28 -2.48 -12.85 19.62
CA ARG A 28 -3.11 -12.73 20.92
C ARG A 28 -4.41 -13.52 20.99
N LEU A 29 -5.24 -13.45 19.93
CA LEU A 29 -6.47 -14.21 19.81
C LEU A 29 -6.21 -15.73 19.78
N ALA A 30 -5.26 -16.17 18.96
CA ALA A 30 -4.88 -17.57 18.88
C ALA A 30 -4.41 -18.14 20.23
N LYS A 31 -3.58 -17.37 20.95
CA LYS A 31 -3.14 -17.73 22.31
C LYS A 31 -4.31 -17.84 23.29
N LYS A 32 -5.28 -16.92 23.21
CA LYS A 32 -6.48 -16.95 24.04
C LYS A 32 -7.36 -18.18 23.78
N LEU A 33 -7.55 -18.49 22.49
CA LEU A 33 -8.45 -19.59 22.09
C LEU A 33 -7.83 -20.98 22.28
N TYR A 34 -6.52 -21.11 22.04
CA TYR A 34 -5.86 -22.42 21.95
C TYR A 34 -4.76 -22.65 23.00
N GLY A 35 -4.43 -21.63 23.80
CA GLY A 35 -3.43 -21.75 24.88
C GLY A 35 -1.98 -21.88 24.38
N THR A 36 -1.72 -21.72 23.07
CA THR A 36 -0.40 -21.87 22.47
C THR A 36 -0.01 -20.62 21.67
N ASP A 37 1.27 -20.31 21.66
CA ASP A 37 1.79 -19.27 20.76
C ASP A 37 1.83 -19.84 19.34
N VAL A 38 1.27 -19.06 18.39
CA VAL A 38 1.25 -19.37 16.97
C VAL A 38 2.28 -18.51 16.25
N PRO A 39 3.12 -19.07 15.37
CA PRO A 39 4.06 -18.30 14.58
C PRO A 39 3.37 -17.19 13.79
N LEU A 40 3.97 -15.99 13.78
CA LEU A 40 3.59 -14.88 12.92
C LEU A 40 4.62 -14.75 11.81
N GLU A 41 4.17 -14.66 10.59
CA GLU A 41 5.00 -14.36 9.42
C GLU A 41 4.41 -13.14 8.72
N ALA A 42 5.25 -12.13 8.48
CA ALA A 42 4.88 -10.92 7.78
C ALA A 42 5.58 -10.86 6.42
N TYR A 43 4.85 -10.45 5.40
CA TYR A 43 5.34 -10.42 4.03
C TYR A 43 5.03 -9.11 3.32
N HIS A 44 5.97 -8.61 2.56
CA HIS A 44 5.66 -7.69 1.48
C HIS A 44 4.84 -8.41 0.39
N TYR A 45 3.93 -7.71 -0.25
CA TYR A 45 3.02 -8.25 -1.25
C TYR A 45 3.71 -9.09 -2.34
N ASN A 46 4.89 -8.69 -2.79
CA ASN A 46 5.64 -9.45 -3.82
C ASN A 46 6.16 -10.80 -3.31
N TYR A 47 6.59 -10.88 -2.06
CA TYR A 47 7.01 -12.13 -1.43
C TYR A 47 5.80 -12.98 -1.05
N TRP A 48 4.72 -12.34 -0.62
CA TRP A 48 3.44 -12.99 -0.42
C TRP A 48 2.99 -13.77 -1.67
N LYS A 49 3.01 -13.15 -2.84
CA LYS A 49 2.64 -13.82 -4.11
C LYS A 49 3.48 -15.06 -4.45
N GLN A 50 4.71 -15.13 -3.95
CA GLN A 50 5.64 -16.23 -4.24
C GLN A 50 5.71 -17.26 -3.10
N ARG A 51 5.07 -16.99 -1.96
CA ARG A 51 5.07 -17.90 -0.83
C ARG A 51 4.28 -19.15 -1.15
N ASP A 52 4.89 -20.32 -0.96
CA ASP A 52 4.19 -21.59 -0.96
C ASP A 52 3.26 -21.68 0.26
N LEU A 53 2.01 -21.94 0.00
CA LEU A 53 0.99 -22.09 1.02
C LEU A 53 0.77 -23.61 1.25
N ARG A 54 1.51 -24.20 2.19
CA ARG A 54 1.49 -25.66 2.46
C ARG A 54 0.75 -26.03 3.73
N GLU A 55 0.42 -25.07 4.55
CA GLU A 55 -0.22 -25.26 5.83
C GLU A 55 -1.62 -25.87 5.67
N LYS A 56 -2.00 -26.73 6.60
CA LYS A 56 -3.35 -27.31 6.65
C LYS A 56 -4.36 -26.26 7.13
N SER A 57 -3.94 -25.40 8.06
CA SER A 57 -4.74 -24.32 8.60
C SER A 57 -3.91 -23.06 8.77
N ALA A 58 -4.45 -21.89 8.41
CA ALA A 58 -3.79 -20.61 8.58
C ALA A 58 -4.79 -19.48 8.80
N TRP A 59 -4.35 -18.44 9.48
CA TRP A 59 -5.05 -17.16 9.51
C TRP A 59 -4.25 -16.16 8.68
N VAL A 60 -4.92 -15.55 7.72
CA VAL A 60 -4.35 -14.57 6.80
C VAL A 60 -5.03 -13.25 7.03
N THR A 61 -4.27 -12.18 7.17
CA THR A 61 -4.84 -10.85 7.35
C THR A 61 -4.12 -9.81 6.51
N ASP A 62 -4.88 -8.78 6.05
CA ASP A 62 -4.38 -7.67 5.25
C ASP A 62 -3.71 -8.11 3.94
N PHE A 63 -4.29 -9.15 3.33
CA PHE A 63 -4.01 -9.59 1.97
C PHE A 63 -5.31 -9.90 1.26
N THR A 64 -5.46 -9.37 0.03
CA THR A 64 -6.63 -9.61 -0.79
C THR A 64 -6.93 -11.10 -0.91
N PHE A 65 -8.20 -11.46 -0.64
CA PHE A 65 -8.64 -12.85 -0.81
C PHE A 65 -8.44 -13.33 -2.24
N GLU A 66 -7.79 -14.46 -2.40
CA GLU A 66 -7.46 -15.06 -3.70
C GLU A 66 -7.62 -16.59 -3.66
N ALA A 67 -7.79 -17.20 -4.83
CA ALA A 67 -8.09 -18.64 -4.96
C ALA A 67 -7.10 -19.55 -4.22
N ARG A 68 -5.83 -19.17 -4.08
CA ARG A 68 -4.82 -19.97 -3.38
C ARG A 68 -4.98 -19.96 -1.85
N THR A 69 -5.72 -18.98 -1.29
CA THR A 69 -6.08 -18.92 0.13
C THR A 69 -7.44 -19.55 0.43
N ASP A 70 -8.21 -19.94 -0.60
CA ASP A 70 -9.49 -20.60 -0.45
C ASP A 70 -9.34 -22.09 -0.12
N LYS A 71 -8.99 -22.38 1.13
CA LYS A 71 -8.73 -23.74 1.61
C LYS A 71 -9.57 -24.05 2.87
N PRO A 72 -9.91 -25.33 3.11
CA PRO A 72 -10.51 -25.72 4.37
C PRO A 72 -9.63 -25.31 5.55
N ASP A 73 -10.26 -24.94 6.66
CA ASP A 73 -9.60 -24.51 7.91
C ASP A 73 -8.71 -23.25 7.78
N TRP A 74 -8.82 -22.53 6.68
CA TRP A 74 -8.21 -21.21 6.52
C TRP A 74 -9.21 -20.11 6.86
N VAL A 75 -8.71 -19.06 7.52
CA VAL A 75 -9.46 -17.83 7.82
C VAL A 75 -8.74 -16.68 7.15
N VAL A 76 -9.46 -15.94 6.32
CA VAL A 76 -8.93 -14.71 5.69
C VAL A 76 -9.71 -13.53 6.22
N ILE A 77 -8.98 -12.52 6.72
CA ILE A 77 -9.52 -11.30 7.29
C ILE A 77 -8.94 -10.14 6.51
N ASP A 78 -9.76 -9.51 5.68
CA ASP A 78 -9.28 -8.53 4.72
C ASP A 78 -10.32 -7.45 4.44
N HIS A 79 -9.86 -6.31 3.94
CA HIS A 79 -10.69 -5.17 3.59
C HIS A 79 -10.53 -4.70 2.14
N HIS A 80 -9.58 -5.28 1.40
CA HIS A 80 -9.37 -4.91 0.00
C HIS A 80 -10.55 -5.29 -0.87
N ALA A 81 -10.84 -4.48 -1.90
CA ALA A 81 -11.91 -4.79 -2.83
C ALA A 81 -11.66 -6.14 -3.52
N THR A 82 -12.65 -7.02 -3.45
CA THR A 82 -12.62 -8.33 -4.11
C THR A 82 -14.03 -8.74 -4.54
N GLU A 83 -14.13 -9.36 -5.70
CA GLU A 83 -15.36 -10.02 -6.16
C GLU A 83 -15.35 -11.54 -5.86
N ALA A 84 -14.19 -12.05 -5.41
CA ALA A 84 -14.02 -13.47 -5.15
C ALA A 84 -14.83 -13.90 -3.94
N GLN A 85 -15.53 -15.04 -4.07
CA GLN A 85 -16.31 -15.65 -2.99
C GLN A 85 -15.63 -16.94 -2.53
N PRO A 86 -15.47 -17.15 -1.21
CA PRO A 86 -14.87 -18.36 -0.68
C PRO A 86 -15.77 -19.57 -0.92
N LYS A 87 -15.15 -20.71 -1.23
CA LYS A 87 -15.83 -22.02 -1.27
C LYS A 87 -15.52 -22.85 -0.03
N PHE A 88 -14.33 -22.70 0.52
CA PHE A 88 -13.81 -23.52 1.61
C PHE A 88 -13.32 -22.69 2.79
N ALA A 89 -12.64 -21.57 2.55
CA ALA A 89 -12.10 -20.72 3.60
C ALA A 89 -13.22 -19.91 4.29
N THR A 90 -12.97 -19.51 5.53
CA THR A 90 -13.79 -18.49 6.21
C THR A 90 -13.24 -17.13 5.79
N LEU A 91 -14.07 -16.31 5.15
CA LEU A 91 -13.73 -14.92 4.79
C LEU A 91 -14.47 -13.95 5.73
N ILE A 92 -13.71 -13.10 6.40
CA ILE A 92 -14.21 -11.95 7.17
C ILE A 92 -13.77 -10.70 6.41
N HIS A 93 -14.73 -10.00 5.82
CA HIS A 93 -14.43 -8.94 4.86
C HIS A 93 -15.38 -7.75 5.02
N ASP A 94 -14.79 -6.56 5.12
CA ASP A 94 -15.53 -5.30 5.13
C ASP A 94 -14.63 -4.18 4.61
N THR A 95 -14.92 -3.63 3.46
CA THR A 95 -14.13 -2.54 2.83
C THR A 95 -14.24 -1.19 3.54
N ALA A 96 -15.17 -1.05 4.48
CA ALA A 96 -15.34 0.17 5.28
C ALA A 96 -14.44 0.22 6.54
N LYS A 97 -13.67 -0.84 6.78
CA LYS A 97 -12.80 -0.98 7.96
C LYS A 97 -11.43 -1.49 7.53
N SER A 98 -10.39 -1.12 8.26
CA SER A 98 -9.07 -1.73 8.10
C SER A 98 -9.04 -3.18 8.59
N ALA A 99 -8.10 -3.99 8.12
CA ALA A 99 -7.96 -5.39 8.57
C ALA A 99 -7.66 -5.48 10.06
N GLY A 100 -6.88 -4.54 10.61
CA GLY A 100 -6.63 -4.44 12.06
C GLY A 100 -7.91 -4.18 12.86
N THR A 101 -8.83 -3.37 12.34
CA THR A 101 -10.13 -3.16 12.97
C THR A 101 -10.97 -4.44 12.97
N LEU A 102 -11.01 -5.17 11.86
CA LEU A 102 -11.71 -6.45 11.78
C LEU A 102 -11.13 -7.50 12.74
N CYS A 103 -9.80 -7.57 12.83
CA CYS A 103 -9.11 -8.43 13.79
C CYS A 103 -9.39 -8.03 15.24
N TYR A 104 -9.50 -6.73 15.51
CA TYR A 104 -9.84 -6.23 16.85
C TYR A 104 -11.28 -6.58 17.25
N GLU A 105 -12.25 -6.43 16.35
CA GLU A 105 -13.63 -6.85 16.59
C GLU A 105 -13.73 -8.34 16.94
N LEU A 106 -12.92 -9.19 16.28
CA LEU A 106 -12.81 -10.60 16.68
C LEU A 106 -12.23 -10.76 18.09
N CYS A 107 -11.20 -10.01 18.42
CA CYS A 107 -10.61 -10.00 19.76
C CYS A 107 -11.64 -9.59 20.82
N GLN A 108 -12.45 -8.55 20.57
CA GLN A 108 -13.52 -8.09 21.46
C GLN A 108 -14.58 -9.19 21.70
N GLN A 109 -14.99 -9.91 20.64
CA GLN A 109 -15.94 -11.03 20.76
C GLN A 109 -15.45 -12.16 21.68
N HIS A 110 -14.12 -12.25 21.86
CA HIS A 110 -13.48 -13.24 22.72
C HIS A 110 -12.91 -12.65 24.03
N GLY A 111 -13.35 -11.45 24.41
CA GLY A 111 -13.02 -10.82 25.69
C GLY A 111 -11.58 -10.29 25.77
N LEU A 112 -11.01 -9.88 24.65
CA LEU A 112 -9.67 -9.27 24.54
C LEU A 112 -9.73 -7.75 24.29
N GLY A 113 -10.89 -7.12 24.45
CA GLY A 113 -11.03 -5.67 24.33
C GLY A 113 -10.40 -4.92 25.51
N SER A 114 -9.81 -3.76 25.23
CA SER A 114 -9.36 -2.79 26.24
C SER A 114 -9.41 -1.38 25.66
N PRO A 115 -9.50 -0.32 26.50
CA PRO A 115 -9.47 1.07 26.04
C PRO A 115 -8.23 1.41 25.20
N GLU A 116 -7.08 0.82 25.53
CA GLU A 116 -5.84 1.01 24.78
C GLU A 116 -5.93 0.40 23.38
N LEU A 117 -6.48 -0.81 23.29
CA LEU A 117 -6.66 -1.47 21.98
C LEU A 117 -7.77 -0.81 21.17
N ASP A 118 -8.86 -0.30 21.81
CA ASP A 118 -9.87 0.54 21.14
C ASP A 118 -9.19 1.74 20.48
N ARG A 119 -8.34 2.44 21.23
CA ARG A 119 -7.61 3.61 20.72
C ARG A 119 -6.69 3.26 19.57
N LEU A 120 -5.93 2.18 19.68
CA LEU A 120 -5.00 1.75 18.64
C LEU A 120 -5.71 1.30 17.37
N ALA A 121 -6.80 0.53 17.50
CA ALA A 121 -7.61 0.11 16.36
C ALA A 121 -8.25 1.30 15.64
N HIS A 122 -8.71 2.31 16.39
CA HIS A 122 -9.22 3.56 15.83
C HIS A 122 -8.13 4.31 15.04
N LEU A 123 -6.95 4.54 15.62
CA LEU A 123 -5.84 5.19 14.92
C LEU A 123 -5.38 4.43 13.68
N ASN A 124 -5.34 3.10 13.78
CA ASN A 124 -5.03 2.24 12.64
C ASN A 124 -6.04 2.42 11.50
N ASN A 125 -7.33 2.38 11.83
CA ASN A 125 -8.40 2.56 10.85
C ASN A 125 -8.33 3.91 10.13
N ILE A 126 -8.08 4.98 10.87
CA ILE A 126 -7.91 6.32 10.32
C ILE A 126 -6.73 6.38 9.34
N ALA A 127 -5.59 5.82 9.74
CA ALA A 127 -4.38 5.85 8.91
C ALA A 127 -4.52 5.05 7.63
N ASP A 128 -5.11 3.86 7.73
CA ASP A 128 -5.21 2.90 6.63
C ASP A 128 -6.25 3.34 5.59
N LEU A 129 -7.44 3.72 6.04
CA LEU A 129 -8.51 4.24 5.17
C LEU A 129 -8.31 5.71 4.78
N PHE A 130 -7.25 6.34 5.28
CA PHE A 130 -6.91 7.74 5.02
C PHE A 130 -8.06 8.71 5.34
N LEU A 131 -8.61 8.61 6.56
CA LEU A 131 -9.75 9.42 7.03
C LEU A 131 -9.28 10.80 7.48
N GLU A 132 -8.99 11.68 6.54
CA GLU A 132 -8.36 12.99 6.79
C GLU A 132 -9.21 13.98 7.58
N GLU A 133 -10.53 13.81 7.57
CA GLU A 133 -11.47 14.65 8.35
C GLU A 133 -11.47 14.28 9.84
N ASP A 134 -10.86 13.16 10.23
CA ASP A 134 -10.78 12.76 11.62
C ASP A 134 -9.76 13.62 12.38
N PRO A 135 -10.12 14.18 13.57
CA PRO A 135 -9.21 15.02 14.36
C PRO A 135 -7.90 14.32 14.74
N ASP A 136 -7.88 13.00 14.78
CA ASP A 136 -6.70 12.20 15.09
C ASP A 136 -5.87 11.82 13.85
N PHE A 137 -6.25 12.24 12.63
CA PHE A 137 -5.58 11.86 11.39
C PHE A 137 -4.06 12.11 11.41
N ALA A 138 -3.63 13.26 11.89
CA ALA A 138 -2.20 13.60 11.99
C ALA A 138 -1.45 12.62 12.92
N LEU A 139 -2.06 12.26 14.04
CA LEU A 139 -1.50 11.28 14.97
C LEU A 139 -1.50 9.88 14.36
N ALA A 140 -2.58 9.47 13.71
CA ALA A 140 -2.68 8.19 13.00
C ALA A 140 -1.58 8.04 11.94
N CYS A 141 -1.29 9.10 11.18
CA CYS A 141 -0.17 9.13 10.24
C CYS A 141 1.20 8.98 10.93
N ASP A 142 1.39 9.53 12.13
CA ASP A 142 2.62 9.33 12.91
C ASP A 142 2.80 7.84 13.28
N TYR A 143 1.71 7.13 13.67
CA TYR A 143 1.74 5.68 13.91
C TYR A 143 2.05 4.87 12.65
N ALA A 144 1.43 5.20 11.52
CA ALA A 144 1.72 4.53 10.25
C ALA A 144 3.19 4.73 9.83
N ASN A 145 3.72 5.95 10.01
CA ASN A 145 5.12 6.24 9.74
C ASN A 145 6.07 5.52 10.69
N LEU A 146 5.67 5.27 11.93
CA LEU A 146 6.46 4.52 12.90
C LEU A 146 6.81 3.13 12.36
N VAL A 147 5.82 2.36 11.89
CA VAL A 147 6.04 1.04 11.30
C VAL A 147 6.89 1.13 10.03
N LYS A 148 6.60 2.09 9.16
CA LYS A 148 7.32 2.30 7.91
C LYS A 148 8.80 2.64 8.12
N VAL A 149 9.13 3.48 9.11
CA VAL A 149 10.50 3.95 9.38
C VAL A 149 11.30 2.93 10.14
N TYR A 150 10.72 2.34 11.18
CA TYR A 150 11.44 1.40 12.05
C TYR A 150 11.28 -0.06 11.64
N GLN A 151 10.43 -0.37 10.68
CA GLN A 151 10.14 -1.69 10.14
C GLN A 151 9.40 -2.62 11.13
N PHE A 152 8.60 -3.50 10.59
CA PHE A 152 7.72 -4.42 11.31
C PHE A 152 8.44 -5.17 12.44
N TRP A 153 9.48 -5.93 12.10
CA TRP A 153 10.13 -6.83 13.05
C TRP A 153 10.94 -6.12 14.14
N ASN A 154 11.49 -4.95 13.83
CA ASN A 154 12.17 -4.14 14.82
C ASN A 154 11.19 -3.60 15.86
N LEU A 155 10.05 -3.07 15.43
CA LEU A 155 9.00 -2.61 16.35
C LEU A 155 8.40 -3.76 17.14
N HIS A 156 8.11 -4.89 16.48
CA HIS A 156 7.59 -6.08 17.12
C HIS A 156 8.54 -6.56 18.25
N SER A 157 9.85 -6.53 18.00
CA SER A 157 10.85 -6.87 19.01
C SER A 157 10.91 -5.87 20.16
N LEU A 158 10.79 -4.56 19.87
CA LEU A 158 10.82 -3.50 20.88
C LEU A 158 9.63 -3.57 21.85
N ILE A 159 8.42 -3.84 21.34
CA ILE A 159 7.22 -3.89 22.17
C ILE A 159 6.94 -5.27 22.77
N GLY A 160 7.70 -6.30 22.38
CA GLY A 160 7.55 -7.67 22.91
C GLY A 160 6.12 -8.22 22.75
N ASN A 161 5.48 -7.99 21.60
CA ASN A 161 4.11 -8.39 21.28
C ASN A 161 3.03 -7.75 22.20
N ARG A 162 3.34 -6.64 22.86
CA ARG A 162 2.40 -5.86 23.67
C ARG A 162 1.98 -4.59 22.91
N LEU A 163 0.95 -4.71 22.07
CA LEU A 163 0.46 -3.63 21.20
C LEU A 163 0.20 -2.32 21.94
N GLU A 164 -0.26 -2.39 23.19
CA GLU A 164 -0.51 -1.22 24.04
C GLU A 164 0.74 -0.37 24.26
N GLN A 165 1.93 -0.96 24.13
CA GLN A 165 3.19 -0.21 24.22
C GLN A 165 3.49 0.67 23.01
N LEU A 166 2.73 0.55 21.93
CA LEU A 166 2.79 1.52 20.84
C LEU A 166 2.18 2.86 21.24
N LEU A 167 1.16 2.85 22.11
CA LEU A 167 0.56 4.08 22.60
C LEU A 167 1.60 4.85 23.40
N ASP A 168 1.75 6.12 23.07
CA ASP A 168 2.74 7.02 23.68
C ASP A 168 4.21 6.53 23.62
N HIS A 169 4.52 5.65 22.66
CA HIS A 169 5.88 5.16 22.48
C HIS A 169 6.84 6.34 22.17
N PRO A 170 8.03 6.42 22.82
CA PRO A 170 8.95 7.56 22.66
C PRO A 170 9.31 7.87 21.20
N LEU A 171 9.35 6.87 20.32
CA LEU A 171 9.62 7.04 18.90
C LEU A 171 8.53 7.83 18.15
N LEU A 172 7.32 7.96 18.72
CA LEU A 172 6.27 8.81 18.16
C LEU A 172 6.66 10.29 18.19
N GLU A 173 7.45 10.71 19.20
CA GLU A 173 7.96 12.09 19.20
C GLU A 173 8.88 12.35 18.00
N VAL A 174 9.68 11.37 17.60
CA VAL A 174 10.50 11.47 16.39
C VAL A 174 9.59 11.60 15.15
N MET A 175 8.52 10.82 15.05
CA MET A 175 7.57 10.93 13.93
C MET A 175 6.88 12.27 13.89
N ARG A 176 6.46 12.79 15.04
CA ARG A 176 5.85 14.13 15.19
C ARG A 176 6.79 15.24 14.73
N VAL A 177 8.07 15.16 15.11
CA VAL A 177 9.09 16.11 14.67
C VAL A 177 9.32 16.01 13.16
N LYS A 178 9.45 14.79 12.62
CA LYS A 178 9.59 14.57 11.16
C LYS A 178 8.42 15.18 10.41
N ARG A 179 7.18 14.89 10.79
CA ARG A 179 5.98 15.47 10.16
C ARG A 179 5.98 17.01 10.21
N ARG A 180 6.34 17.59 11.36
CA ARG A 180 6.35 19.05 11.52
C ARG A 180 7.45 19.75 10.72
N VAL A 181 8.60 19.11 10.52
CA VAL A 181 9.79 19.72 9.91
C VAL A 181 9.99 19.24 8.47
N GLU A 182 9.97 17.92 8.25
CA GLU A 182 10.29 17.36 6.94
C GLU A 182 9.14 17.50 5.92
N ASP A 183 7.89 17.32 6.34
CA ASP A 183 6.76 17.36 5.40
C ASP A 183 6.57 18.73 4.73
N PRO A 184 6.64 19.87 5.44
CA PRO A 184 6.59 21.19 4.79
C PRO A 184 7.75 21.41 3.81
N LEU A 185 8.97 21.04 4.20
CA LEU A 185 10.15 21.16 3.32
C LEU A 185 10.01 20.28 2.08
N GLY A 186 9.55 19.05 2.28
CA GLY A 186 9.30 18.10 1.20
C GLY A 186 8.19 18.57 0.26
N PHE A 187 7.12 19.17 0.79
CA PHE A 187 6.04 19.75 -0.01
C PHE A 187 6.57 20.90 -0.91
N GLU A 188 7.33 21.83 -0.33
CA GLU A 188 7.90 22.95 -1.09
C GLU A 188 8.86 22.48 -2.19
N TRP A 189 9.69 21.48 -1.88
CA TRP A 189 10.58 20.86 -2.86
C TRP A 189 9.78 20.20 -3.98
N SER A 190 8.86 19.33 -3.61
CA SER A 190 8.08 18.54 -4.57
C SER A 190 7.24 19.42 -5.48
N LEU A 191 6.65 20.51 -4.96
CA LEU A 191 5.88 21.46 -5.75
C LEU A 191 6.72 22.07 -6.90
N LYS A 192 8.00 22.32 -6.68
CA LYS A 192 8.91 22.90 -7.67
C LYS A 192 9.50 21.87 -8.64
N ASN A 193 9.38 20.58 -8.31
CA ASN A 193 10.02 19.47 -9.03
C ASN A 193 9.00 18.46 -9.58
N VAL A 194 7.82 18.94 -10.01
CA VAL A 194 6.85 18.10 -10.73
C VAL A 194 7.20 18.08 -12.22
N THR A 195 7.28 16.90 -12.79
CA THR A 195 7.58 16.68 -14.22
C THR A 195 6.35 16.11 -14.91
N GLU A 196 5.94 16.70 -16.02
CA GLU A 196 4.86 16.19 -16.86
C GLU A 196 5.25 14.84 -17.49
N LEU A 197 4.40 13.84 -17.33
CA LEU A 197 4.47 12.56 -18.06
C LEU A 197 3.42 12.50 -19.17
N SER A 198 2.25 13.09 -18.92
CA SER A 198 1.17 13.27 -19.88
C SER A 198 0.28 14.44 -19.41
N PRO A 199 -0.66 14.94 -20.23
CA PRO A 199 -1.57 16.00 -19.80
C PRO A 199 -2.37 15.70 -18.53
N THR A 200 -2.47 14.44 -18.14
CA THR A 200 -3.23 13.99 -16.96
C THR A 200 -2.37 13.38 -15.84
N VAL A 201 -1.07 13.17 -16.07
CA VAL A 201 -0.19 12.51 -15.09
C VAL A 201 1.09 13.30 -14.92
N GLY A 202 1.38 13.70 -13.68
CA GLY A 202 2.63 14.32 -13.26
C GLY A 202 3.50 13.35 -12.44
N TYR A 203 4.80 13.34 -12.69
CA TYR A 203 5.79 12.70 -11.82
C TYR A 203 6.22 13.68 -10.73
N VAL A 204 6.16 13.25 -9.48
CA VAL A 204 6.62 14.01 -8.32
C VAL A 204 7.86 13.35 -7.75
N GLU A 205 8.96 14.10 -7.76
CA GLU A 205 10.13 13.73 -6.98
C GLU A 205 9.94 14.20 -5.53
N THR A 206 10.17 13.31 -4.56
CA THR A 206 10.17 13.64 -3.14
C THR A 206 11.52 13.26 -2.54
N VAL A 207 12.17 14.20 -1.88
CA VAL A 207 13.51 14.00 -1.29
C VAL A 207 13.46 13.86 0.22
N ILE A 208 12.43 14.37 0.87
CA ILE A 208 12.25 14.37 2.33
C ILE A 208 10.76 14.42 2.67
N GLY A 209 10.39 13.96 3.86
CA GLY A 209 9.03 13.94 4.38
C GLY A 209 8.21 12.72 3.97
N ASN A 210 6.95 12.70 4.39
CA ASN A 210 6.02 11.64 4.04
C ASN A 210 5.49 11.83 2.61
N THR A 211 6.04 11.06 1.68
CA THR A 211 5.68 11.12 0.26
C THR A 211 4.17 11.02 0.02
N ASN A 212 3.46 10.14 0.75
CA ASN A 212 2.02 9.96 0.56
C ASN A 212 1.24 11.22 0.96
N LEU A 213 1.57 11.83 2.11
CA LEU A 213 0.95 13.08 2.57
C LEU A 213 1.30 14.26 1.67
N ILE A 214 2.55 14.37 1.22
CA ILE A 214 3.00 15.43 0.31
C ILE A 214 2.22 15.37 -1.01
N VAL A 215 2.17 14.19 -1.63
CA VAL A 215 1.46 14.01 -2.90
C VAL A 215 -0.05 14.25 -2.74
N HIS A 216 -0.63 13.77 -1.64
CA HIS A 216 -2.02 14.05 -1.32
C HIS A 216 -2.26 15.56 -1.20
N GLN A 217 -1.44 16.30 -0.44
CA GLN A 217 -1.57 17.75 -0.30
C GLN A 217 -1.40 18.52 -1.62
N LEU A 218 -0.51 18.07 -2.52
CA LEU A 218 -0.36 18.65 -3.86
C LEU A 218 -1.67 18.54 -4.66
N LEU A 219 -2.33 17.39 -4.57
CA LEU A 219 -3.61 17.14 -5.23
C LEU A 219 -4.74 17.93 -4.57
N GLU A 220 -4.88 17.88 -3.24
CA GLU A 220 -5.96 18.54 -2.51
C GLU A 220 -5.93 20.07 -2.68
N LYS A 221 -4.76 20.67 -2.55
CA LYS A 221 -4.57 22.11 -2.76
C LYS A 221 -4.63 22.52 -4.23
N ARG A 222 -4.77 21.56 -5.15
CA ARG A 222 -4.68 21.79 -6.61
C ARG A 222 -3.43 22.59 -6.98
N ALA A 223 -2.33 22.31 -6.27
CA ALA A 223 -1.08 23.04 -6.43
C ALA A 223 -0.37 22.74 -7.75
N VAL A 224 -0.81 21.66 -8.44
CA VAL A 224 -0.30 21.21 -9.75
C VAL A 224 -1.47 20.91 -10.68
N PRO A 225 -1.28 21.01 -12.02
CA PRO A 225 -2.37 20.87 -12.99
C PRO A 225 -2.79 19.41 -13.27
N PHE A 226 -2.12 18.43 -12.66
CA PHE A 226 -2.31 17.00 -12.97
C PHE A 226 -3.35 16.37 -12.03
N PRO A 227 -4.40 15.69 -12.54
CA PRO A 227 -5.35 14.94 -11.72
C PRO A 227 -4.75 13.67 -11.11
N VAL A 228 -3.68 13.13 -11.69
CA VAL A 228 -2.94 11.98 -11.16
C VAL A 228 -1.48 12.37 -10.95
N LEU A 229 -0.95 12.00 -9.78
CA LEU A 229 0.47 12.13 -9.49
C LEU A 229 1.08 10.74 -9.26
N VAL A 230 2.29 10.56 -9.78
CA VAL A 230 3.08 9.34 -9.57
C VAL A 230 4.39 9.66 -8.87
N THR A 231 4.74 8.84 -7.91
CA THR A 231 6.06 8.78 -7.29
C THR A 231 6.75 7.48 -7.63
N LEU A 232 8.06 7.49 -7.74
CA LEU A 232 8.87 6.35 -8.16
C LEU A 232 9.84 5.95 -7.05
N PHE A 233 9.86 4.67 -6.71
CA PHE A 233 10.72 4.13 -5.67
C PHE A 233 11.58 3.00 -6.23
N LYS A 234 12.90 3.12 -6.07
CA LYS A 234 13.82 2.03 -6.39
C LYS A 234 14.03 1.16 -5.14
N ARG A 235 13.79 -0.15 -5.26
CA ARG A 235 14.08 -1.12 -4.21
C ARG A 235 15.49 -1.71 -4.32
N ALA A 236 15.95 -2.35 -3.23
CA ALA A 236 17.28 -2.96 -3.16
C ALA A 236 17.55 -4.02 -4.26
N ASN A 237 16.50 -4.71 -4.73
CA ASN A 237 16.58 -5.69 -5.83
C ASN A 237 16.53 -5.04 -7.24
N ASN A 238 16.78 -3.74 -7.35
CA ASN A 238 16.71 -2.94 -8.58
C ASN A 238 15.33 -2.91 -9.27
N LEU A 239 14.26 -3.28 -8.60
CA LEU A 239 12.91 -3.06 -9.09
C LEU A 239 12.51 -1.60 -8.84
N VAL A 240 11.82 -1.02 -9.82
CA VAL A 240 11.21 0.30 -9.66
C VAL A 240 9.71 0.13 -9.49
N ILE A 241 9.17 0.77 -8.45
CA ILE A 241 7.74 0.79 -8.14
C ILE A 241 7.21 2.17 -8.46
N ALA A 242 6.10 2.22 -9.18
CA ALA A 242 5.32 3.43 -9.40
C ALA A 242 4.12 3.43 -8.44
N SER A 243 3.99 4.48 -7.65
CA SER A 243 2.83 4.71 -6.77
C SER A 243 2.03 5.87 -7.28
N PHE A 244 0.76 5.63 -7.60
CA PHE A 244 -0.16 6.60 -8.19
C PHE A 244 -1.15 7.08 -7.14
N ARG A 245 -1.42 8.38 -7.16
CA ARG A 245 -2.44 9.03 -6.33
C ARG A 245 -3.32 9.92 -7.21
N SER A 246 -4.62 9.96 -6.89
CA SER A 246 -5.58 10.85 -7.54
C SER A 246 -6.67 11.24 -6.55
N ARG A 247 -7.53 12.21 -6.92
CA ARG A 247 -8.67 12.62 -6.12
C ARG A 247 -9.97 11.94 -6.52
N ASN A 248 -10.11 11.59 -7.80
CA ASN A 248 -11.39 11.21 -8.41
C ASN A 248 -11.37 9.79 -9.00
N GLY A 249 -10.50 8.90 -8.48
CA GLY A 249 -10.50 7.49 -8.87
C GLY A 249 -9.66 7.16 -10.11
N GLU A 250 -8.85 8.08 -10.62
CA GLU A 250 -8.07 7.85 -11.82
C GLU A 250 -6.78 7.05 -11.58
N ALA A 251 -6.27 7.01 -10.33
CA ALA A 251 -5.00 6.35 -10.01
C ALA A 251 -5.00 4.86 -10.37
N LEU A 252 -6.07 4.14 -10.04
CA LEU A 252 -6.22 2.73 -10.37
C LEU A 252 -6.18 2.49 -11.89
N LYS A 253 -6.89 3.30 -12.67
CA LYS A 253 -6.94 3.19 -14.13
C LYS A 253 -5.57 3.36 -14.79
N VAL A 254 -4.70 4.21 -14.19
CA VAL A 254 -3.33 4.37 -14.66
C VAL A 254 -2.47 3.18 -14.26
N ALA A 255 -2.59 2.69 -13.02
CA ALA A 255 -1.85 1.53 -12.54
C ALA A 255 -2.20 0.25 -13.32
N GLU A 256 -3.46 0.04 -13.69
CA GLU A 256 -3.93 -1.11 -14.49
C GLU A 256 -3.26 -1.19 -15.87
N LYS A 257 -2.92 -0.05 -16.50
CA LYS A 257 -2.12 -0.03 -17.75
C LYS A 257 -0.73 -0.65 -17.59
N LEU A 258 -0.26 -0.74 -16.34
CA LEU A 258 1.02 -1.34 -15.93
C LEU A 258 0.84 -2.70 -15.26
N GLN A 259 -0.34 -3.31 -15.35
CA GLN A 259 -0.70 -4.54 -14.65
C GLN A 259 -0.58 -4.40 -13.12
N GLY A 260 -0.78 -3.18 -12.63
CA GLY A 260 -0.82 -2.84 -11.22
C GLY A 260 -2.21 -2.98 -10.60
N GLY A 261 -2.36 -2.54 -9.36
CA GLY A 261 -3.62 -2.60 -8.62
C GLY A 261 -3.60 -1.67 -7.42
N GLY A 262 -4.65 -1.74 -6.62
CA GLY A 262 -4.86 -0.92 -5.43
C GLY A 262 -6.27 -0.36 -5.36
N HIS A 263 -6.42 0.77 -4.69
CA HIS A 263 -7.68 1.50 -4.56
C HIS A 263 -7.83 2.57 -5.64
N ALA A 264 -9.05 3.04 -5.86
CA ALA A 264 -9.37 4.03 -6.89
C ALA A 264 -8.45 5.27 -6.85
N ASN A 265 -8.18 5.80 -5.65
CA ASN A 265 -7.34 6.98 -5.45
C ASN A 265 -5.88 6.68 -5.07
N ALA A 266 -5.54 5.41 -4.81
CA ALA A 266 -4.22 5.00 -4.35
C ALA A 266 -3.86 3.63 -4.92
N ALA A 267 -3.06 3.61 -5.97
CA ALA A 267 -2.70 2.39 -6.68
C ALA A 267 -1.20 2.33 -6.96
N GLY A 268 -0.71 1.14 -7.28
CA GLY A 268 0.71 0.96 -7.57
C GLY A 268 0.97 -0.09 -8.63
N ALA A 269 2.13 -0.01 -9.25
CA ALA A 269 2.59 -1.00 -10.21
C ALA A 269 4.11 -1.21 -10.09
N ILE A 270 4.55 -2.43 -10.38
CA ILE A 270 5.97 -2.73 -10.55
C ILE A 270 6.31 -2.51 -12.01
N LEU A 271 7.32 -1.70 -12.27
CA LEU A 271 7.77 -1.48 -13.64
C LEU A 271 8.54 -2.71 -14.17
N PRO A 272 8.61 -2.88 -15.50
CA PRO A 272 9.35 -3.98 -16.12
C PRO A 272 10.77 -4.11 -15.58
N LYS A 273 11.26 -5.35 -15.46
CA LYS A 273 12.61 -5.65 -14.92
C LYS A 273 13.76 -5.01 -15.74
N SER A 274 13.51 -4.58 -16.96
CA SER A 274 14.44 -3.81 -17.78
C SER A 274 14.69 -2.40 -17.26
N ILE A 275 13.74 -1.83 -16.53
CA ILE A 275 13.82 -0.48 -15.95
C ILE A 275 14.58 -0.58 -14.62
N LYS A 276 15.77 0.04 -14.53
CA LYS A 276 16.67 -0.13 -13.37
C LYS A 276 16.88 1.13 -12.53
N ASN A 277 16.49 2.28 -13.04
CA ASN A 277 16.69 3.58 -12.41
C ASN A 277 15.48 4.49 -12.63
N ILE A 278 15.43 5.60 -11.89
CA ILE A 278 14.31 6.55 -11.94
C ILE A 278 14.25 7.30 -13.29
N PRO A 279 15.34 7.80 -13.88
CA PRO A 279 15.28 8.42 -15.21
C PRO A 279 14.67 7.53 -16.28
N ASP A 280 15.09 6.27 -16.38
CA ASP A 280 14.52 5.30 -17.35
C ASP A 280 13.03 5.05 -17.06
N ALA A 281 12.65 5.03 -15.78
CA ALA A 281 11.25 4.87 -15.38
C ALA A 281 10.37 6.05 -15.81
N VAL A 282 10.88 7.27 -15.65
CA VAL A 282 10.18 8.49 -16.09
C VAL A 282 10.00 8.47 -17.61
N GLU A 283 11.02 8.13 -18.37
CA GLU A 283 10.94 8.03 -19.83
C GLU A 283 9.98 6.92 -20.27
N TYR A 284 10.08 5.73 -19.66
CA TYR A 284 9.16 4.62 -19.90
C TYR A 284 7.70 5.01 -19.68
N LEU A 285 7.40 5.63 -18.54
CA LEU A 285 6.04 6.07 -18.22
C LEU A 285 5.55 7.14 -19.18
N ARG A 286 6.40 8.09 -19.57
CA ARG A 286 6.04 9.11 -20.56
C ARG A 286 5.68 8.47 -21.90
N ASN A 287 6.47 7.54 -22.37
CA ASN A 287 6.20 6.84 -23.64
C ASN A 287 4.94 5.97 -23.58
N LEU A 288 4.64 5.38 -22.43
CA LEU A 288 3.44 4.56 -22.23
C LEU A 288 2.16 5.41 -22.12
N LEU A 289 2.23 6.53 -21.40
CA LEU A 289 1.07 7.36 -21.11
C LEU A 289 0.77 8.38 -22.20
N GLN A 290 1.78 8.73 -22.99
CA GLN A 290 1.67 9.63 -24.15
C GLN A 290 2.43 9.00 -25.34
N PRO A 291 1.88 7.91 -25.92
CA PRO A 291 2.53 7.28 -27.06
C PRO A 291 2.67 8.29 -28.19
N LYS A 292 3.90 8.46 -28.68
CA LYS A 292 4.13 9.24 -29.91
C LYS A 292 3.24 8.63 -30.98
N ILE A 293 2.33 9.43 -31.53
CA ILE A 293 1.58 9.02 -32.72
C ILE A 293 2.65 8.79 -33.78
N ALA A 294 2.81 7.53 -34.22
CA ALA A 294 3.68 7.25 -35.35
C ALA A 294 3.23 8.16 -36.49
N GLU A 295 4.14 8.97 -37.02
CA GLU A 295 3.80 9.77 -38.21
C GLU A 295 3.22 8.80 -39.25
N PRO A 296 2.07 9.14 -39.84
CA PRO A 296 1.48 8.25 -40.85
C PRO A 296 2.53 7.98 -41.94
N LEU A 297 2.56 6.75 -42.41
CA LEU A 297 3.45 6.25 -43.47
C LEU A 297 3.57 7.15 -44.73
N ASN A 298 2.71 8.14 -44.87
CA ASN A 298 2.72 9.17 -45.89
C ASN A 298 4.04 9.99 -45.98
N ALA A 299 4.82 10.05 -44.89
CA ALA A 299 6.17 10.67 -44.91
C ALA A 299 7.17 9.81 -45.65
N LEU A 300 7.03 8.48 -45.59
CA LEU A 300 7.86 7.53 -46.34
C LEU A 300 7.47 7.51 -47.82
N GLU A 301 6.19 7.57 -48.15
CA GLU A 301 5.72 7.68 -49.54
C GLU A 301 6.19 8.97 -50.20
N GLY A 302 6.14 10.10 -49.45
CA GLY A 302 6.70 11.37 -49.90
C GLY A 302 8.23 11.31 -50.19
N LEU A 303 8.97 10.56 -49.35
CA LEU A 303 10.39 10.36 -49.54
C LEU A 303 10.71 9.46 -50.76
N PHE A 304 9.93 8.42 -50.98
CA PHE A 304 10.05 7.55 -52.16
C PHE A 304 9.67 8.28 -53.44
N ALA A 305 8.60 9.09 -53.42
CA ALA A 305 8.22 9.91 -54.56
C ALA A 305 9.31 10.96 -54.92
N SER A 306 9.99 11.54 -53.93
CA SER A 306 11.09 12.47 -54.17
C SER A 306 12.36 11.78 -54.73
N LEU A 307 12.62 10.54 -54.37
CA LEU A 307 13.72 9.73 -54.87
C LEU A 307 13.48 9.23 -56.32
N GLU A 308 12.24 9.02 -56.72
CA GLU A 308 11.89 8.69 -58.11
C GLU A 308 11.93 9.90 -59.04
N ALA A 309 11.56 11.09 -58.54
CA ALA A 309 11.61 12.33 -59.31
C ALA A 309 13.04 12.83 -59.60
N GLY A 310 14.04 12.40 -58.81
CA GLY A 310 15.46 12.76 -59.02
C GLY A 310 16.23 11.87 -59.98
N LYS A 311 15.55 10.93 -60.66
CA LYS A 311 16.17 10.02 -61.66
C LYS A 311 15.77 10.29 -63.12
N LYS A 312 15.41 11.53 -63.44
CA LYS A 312 15.22 11.95 -64.85
C LYS A 312 16.25 12.96 -65.25
#